data_389baba74b661e2886e7a17dae31bc0b
#
_entry.id   389baba74b661e2886e7a17dae31bc0b
#
_cell.length_a   1.000
_cell.length_b   1.000
_cell.length_c   1.000
_cell.angle_alpha   90.00
_cell.angle_beta   90.00
_cell.angle_gamma   90.00
#
_symmetry.space_group_name_H-M   'P 1'
#
loop_
_entity.id
_entity.type
_entity.pdbx_description
1 polymer ?
#
loop_
_entity_poly.entity_id
_entity_poly.type
_entity_poly.pdbx_seq_one_letter_code
_entity_poly.pdbx_strand_id
1 'polypeptide(L)'
;TIDDDRRFSKNIKKEQKYEHFLKKGKNFSKKIIIKDEWFPISLSYTSGTTNKPKGVVTHHRGAYLNAINNQIVWNMKKKPCYLWTLPMFHCNGWCFPWTIAALAGTNICIRKINSKKIFQLIKKYKVSNLCGTTVIINLLIEEGIKLKNKVEFMTGAAPPPSSVLEKIDKQGFNITHTYGLTEVYGPATVCEWQSDWLKLKKNKIAELKSYQGVKYPGISEIKLFNKKTKREIKHNGKELGEVHLRGNTVMMGYFRDKVASKKVFKNNWFSTGDLGVIHKNGYMELKDRLKDIIISGGENISSVEIENIIFKMRDVTDVAVVAKKDDKWGEVPCAFVALKKNSKLNQVKIIDFCKKNMAKFKIPKKIIFGKINKTSTGKTQKYLLRKIANQTK
;
A
#
# COMPACT_ATOMS: atom_id res chain seq x y z
N THR A 1 -1.23 -20.67 -21.24
CA THR A 1 -2.50 -19.95 -21.03
C THR A 1 -3.38 -20.70 -20.06
N ILE A 2 -3.99 -20.04 -19.12
CA ILE A 2 -5.01 -20.59 -18.22
C ILE A 2 -6.37 -20.31 -18.86
N ASP A 3 -7.08 -21.39 -19.25
CA ASP A 3 -8.41 -21.30 -19.86
C ASP A 3 -9.46 -21.28 -18.75
N ASP A 4 -9.63 -20.11 -18.16
CA ASP A 4 -10.49 -19.93 -17.00
C ASP A 4 -11.78 -19.11 -17.34
N ASP A 5 -11.82 -18.51 -18.53
CA ASP A 5 -13.02 -17.84 -19.05
C ASP A 5 -13.17 -18.13 -20.56
N ARG A 6 -14.13 -18.94 -20.94
CA ARG A 6 -14.41 -19.34 -22.34
C ARG A 6 -14.59 -18.18 -23.32
N ARG A 7 -14.81 -16.96 -22.83
CA ARG A 7 -14.95 -15.75 -23.66
C ARG A 7 -13.63 -15.28 -24.26
N PHE A 8 -12.47 -15.66 -23.68
CA PHE A 8 -11.15 -15.27 -24.14
C PHE A 8 -10.39 -16.34 -24.93
N SER A 9 -10.94 -17.56 -25.04
CA SER A 9 -10.24 -18.72 -25.64
C SER A 9 -10.17 -18.68 -27.17
N LYS A 10 -10.91 -17.80 -27.85
CA LYS A 10 -11.08 -17.85 -29.31
C LYS A 10 -9.89 -17.34 -30.15
N ASN A 11 -8.89 -16.65 -29.56
CA ASN A 11 -7.82 -16.00 -30.35
C ASN A 11 -6.38 -16.25 -29.90
N ILE A 12 -6.13 -17.30 -29.11
CA ILE A 12 -4.75 -17.54 -28.63
C ILE A 12 -4.06 -18.59 -29.52
N LYS A 13 -3.20 -18.11 -30.40
CA LYS A 13 -2.34 -18.95 -31.25
C LYS A 13 -1.31 -19.68 -30.40
N LYS A 14 -1.29 -21.04 -30.51
CA LYS A 14 -0.20 -21.99 -30.12
C LYS A 14 0.42 -21.89 -28.71
N GLU A 15 -0.16 -21.24 -27.75
CA GLU A 15 0.33 -21.29 -26.36
C GLU A 15 -0.13 -22.59 -25.70
N GLN A 16 0.75 -23.22 -24.92
CA GLN A 16 0.38 -24.43 -24.18
C GLN A 16 -0.66 -24.08 -23.15
N LYS A 17 -1.79 -24.79 -23.18
CA LYS A 17 -2.81 -24.69 -22.12
C LYS A 17 -2.21 -25.12 -20.81
N TYR A 18 -2.52 -24.40 -19.72
CA TYR A 18 -2.04 -24.70 -18.38
C TYR A 18 -2.31 -26.15 -17.95
N GLU A 19 -3.52 -26.66 -18.23
CA GLU A 19 -3.91 -28.03 -17.93
C GLU A 19 -3.08 -29.06 -18.70
N HIS A 20 -2.69 -28.76 -19.95
CA HIS A 20 -1.81 -29.61 -20.74
C HIS A 20 -0.37 -29.60 -20.22
N PHE A 21 0.08 -28.43 -19.73
CA PHE A 21 1.38 -28.31 -19.08
C PHE A 21 1.43 -29.12 -17.77
N LEU A 22 0.37 -29.04 -16.95
CA LEU A 22 0.26 -29.82 -15.71
C LEU A 22 0.36 -31.34 -15.95
N LYS A 23 -0.29 -31.85 -17.00
CA LYS A 23 -0.23 -33.29 -17.38
C LYS A 23 1.18 -33.76 -17.73
N LYS A 24 2.08 -32.88 -18.13
CA LYS A 24 3.49 -33.19 -18.37
C LYS A 24 4.34 -33.24 -17.08
N GLY A 25 3.79 -32.77 -15.96
CA GLY A 25 4.46 -32.83 -14.67
C GLY A 25 4.61 -34.27 -14.20
N LYS A 26 5.80 -34.62 -13.73
CA LYS A 26 6.07 -35.90 -13.07
C LYS A 26 5.89 -35.72 -11.57
N ASN A 27 5.46 -36.78 -10.86
CA ASN A 27 5.44 -36.76 -9.41
C ASN A 27 6.85 -36.48 -8.87
N PHE A 28 6.99 -35.37 -8.14
CA PHE A 28 8.26 -35.00 -7.56
C PHE A 28 8.29 -35.46 -6.09
N SER A 29 8.97 -36.59 -5.85
CA SER A 29 9.08 -37.22 -4.52
C SER A 29 10.34 -36.80 -3.75
N LYS A 30 11.27 -36.06 -4.37
CA LYS A 30 12.51 -35.70 -3.69
C LYS A 30 12.27 -34.58 -2.67
N LYS A 31 12.79 -34.75 -1.47
CA LYS A 31 12.82 -33.70 -0.45
C LYS A 31 13.64 -32.53 -0.97
N ILE A 32 13.03 -31.34 -1.02
CA ILE A 32 13.75 -30.11 -1.36
C ILE A 32 14.57 -29.70 -0.15
N ILE A 33 15.90 -29.68 -0.29
CA ILE A 33 16.82 -29.21 0.73
C ILE A 33 17.32 -27.83 0.29
N ILE A 34 17.04 -26.81 1.10
CA ILE A 34 17.57 -25.47 0.89
C ILE A 34 18.99 -25.45 1.45
N LYS A 35 19.98 -25.42 0.56
CA LYS A 35 21.42 -25.40 0.96
C LYS A 35 21.85 -24.00 1.41
N ASP A 36 21.28 -22.97 0.82
CA ASP A 36 21.55 -21.56 1.14
C ASP A 36 20.23 -20.79 1.22
N GLU A 37 19.91 -20.26 2.37
CA GLU A 37 18.68 -19.50 2.59
C GLU A 37 18.68 -18.11 1.95
N TRP A 38 19.82 -17.64 1.45
CA TRP A 38 19.93 -16.46 0.60
C TRP A 38 19.61 -16.76 -0.87
N PHE A 39 19.41 -18.02 -1.24
CA PHE A 39 19.03 -18.36 -2.60
C PHE A 39 17.69 -17.74 -2.98
N PRO A 40 17.52 -17.27 -4.24
CA PRO A 40 16.28 -16.66 -4.70
C PRO A 40 15.09 -17.59 -4.57
N ILE A 41 13.95 -17.09 -4.04
CA ILE A 41 12.70 -17.84 -3.99
C ILE A 41 11.66 -17.27 -4.96
N SER A 42 11.66 -15.96 -5.17
CA SER A 42 10.67 -15.34 -6.05
C SER A 42 11.17 -14.10 -6.77
N LEU A 43 10.51 -13.81 -7.88
CA LEU A 43 10.72 -12.64 -8.72
C LEU A 43 9.39 -11.90 -8.86
N SER A 44 9.26 -10.75 -8.21
CA SER A 44 8.05 -9.94 -8.23
C SER A 44 8.28 -8.64 -8.99
N TYR A 45 7.48 -8.40 -10.05
CA TYR A 45 7.62 -7.17 -10.83
C TYR A 45 6.83 -6.02 -10.19
N THR A 46 7.49 -4.86 -10.06
CA THR A 46 6.83 -3.61 -9.65
C THR A 46 6.46 -2.80 -10.89
N SER A 47 5.40 -2.01 -10.80
CA SER A 47 5.01 -1.11 -11.89
C SER A 47 6.05 -0.01 -12.19
N GLY A 48 7.12 0.04 -11.39
CA GLY A 48 8.18 1.04 -11.52
C GLY A 48 7.65 2.47 -11.43
N THR A 49 8.53 3.38 -11.00
CA THR A 49 8.22 4.82 -11.01
C THR A 49 8.62 5.48 -12.34
N THR A 50 9.34 4.73 -13.19
CA THR A 50 10.00 5.19 -14.41
C THR A 50 9.41 4.55 -15.68
N ASN A 51 8.17 4.11 -15.67
CA ASN A 51 7.47 3.45 -16.78
C ASN A 51 7.98 2.03 -17.17
N LYS A 52 9.15 1.60 -16.68
CA LYS A 52 9.65 0.24 -16.90
C LYS A 52 9.50 -0.58 -15.62
N PRO A 53 8.81 -1.74 -15.68
CA PRO A 53 8.70 -2.64 -14.52
C PRO A 53 10.08 -3.14 -14.10
N LYS A 54 10.33 -3.22 -12.80
CA LYS A 54 11.56 -3.79 -12.24
C LYS A 54 11.25 -5.11 -11.56
N GLY A 55 12.02 -6.13 -11.83
CA GLY A 55 11.91 -7.42 -11.19
C GLY A 55 12.66 -7.43 -9.86
N VAL A 56 11.94 -7.51 -8.77
CA VAL A 56 12.48 -7.60 -7.41
C VAL A 56 12.79 -9.05 -7.08
N VAL A 57 14.04 -9.36 -6.72
CA VAL A 57 14.47 -10.70 -6.33
C VAL A 57 14.46 -10.82 -4.82
N THR A 58 13.67 -11.75 -4.30
CA THR A 58 13.60 -12.08 -2.88
C THR A 58 14.21 -13.44 -2.60
N HIS A 59 14.56 -13.74 -1.36
CA HIS A 59 15.29 -14.95 -0.94
C HIS A 59 14.54 -15.75 0.12
N HIS A 60 14.89 -17.01 0.31
CA HIS A 60 14.22 -17.94 1.24
C HIS A 60 14.19 -17.40 2.68
N ARG A 61 15.31 -16.85 3.18
CA ARG A 61 15.37 -16.24 4.51
C ARG A 61 14.31 -15.16 4.69
N GLY A 62 14.19 -14.23 3.73
CA GLY A 62 13.22 -13.15 3.79
C GLY A 62 11.78 -13.65 3.78
N ALA A 63 11.49 -14.65 2.95
CA ALA A 63 10.16 -15.28 2.87
C ALA A 63 9.79 -15.95 4.21
N TYR A 64 10.69 -16.77 4.74
CA TYR A 64 10.46 -17.48 6.00
C TYR A 64 10.26 -16.54 7.17
N LEU A 65 11.18 -15.58 7.35
CA LEU A 65 11.09 -14.62 8.47
C LEU A 65 9.85 -13.74 8.36
N ASN A 66 9.49 -13.26 7.15
CA ASN A 66 8.29 -12.43 7.01
C ASN A 66 7.00 -13.23 7.23
N ALA A 67 6.99 -14.51 6.86
CA ALA A 67 5.87 -15.39 7.17
C ALA A 67 5.66 -15.56 8.69
N ILE A 68 6.74 -15.71 9.47
CA ILE A 68 6.66 -15.80 10.94
C ILE A 68 6.32 -14.43 11.54
N ASN A 69 6.89 -13.35 11.02
CA ASN A 69 6.56 -11.98 11.48
C ASN A 69 5.08 -11.66 11.33
N ASN A 70 4.43 -12.06 10.23
CA ASN A 70 3.00 -11.87 10.04
C ASN A 70 2.19 -12.57 11.14
N GLN A 71 2.59 -13.78 11.55
CA GLN A 71 1.94 -14.49 12.65
C GLN A 71 2.07 -13.73 13.95
N ILE A 72 3.30 -13.27 14.30
CA ILE A 72 3.60 -12.58 15.56
C ILE A 72 2.86 -11.24 15.61
N VAL A 73 3.07 -10.40 14.60
CA VAL A 73 2.55 -9.03 14.53
C VAL A 73 1.02 -8.98 14.49
N TRP A 74 0.39 -9.95 13.83
CA TRP A 74 -1.05 -10.01 13.72
C TRP A 74 -1.71 -10.96 14.74
N ASN A 75 -0.92 -11.46 15.68
CA ASN A 75 -1.37 -12.40 16.71
C ASN A 75 -2.27 -13.52 16.15
N MET A 76 -1.83 -14.11 15.03
CA MET A 76 -2.63 -15.09 14.31
C MET A 76 -2.67 -16.41 15.07
N LYS A 77 -3.89 -16.88 15.35
CA LYS A 77 -4.12 -18.19 15.97
C LYS A 77 -3.84 -19.33 14.99
N LYS A 78 -3.59 -20.54 15.49
CA LYS A 78 -3.52 -21.76 14.67
C LYS A 78 -4.83 -21.99 13.90
N LYS A 79 -4.70 -22.56 12.70
CA LYS A 79 -5.83 -22.87 11.78
C LYS A 79 -6.68 -21.66 11.42
N PRO A 80 -6.07 -20.51 11.02
CA PRO A 80 -6.85 -19.35 10.58
C PRO A 80 -7.61 -19.70 9.29
N CYS A 81 -8.76 -19.06 9.09
CA CYS A 81 -9.46 -19.06 7.81
C CYS A 81 -9.20 -17.72 7.12
N TYR A 82 -8.39 -17.73 6.08
CA TYR A 82 -7.93 -16.53 5.38
C TYR A 82 -8.64 -16.34 4.05
N LEU A 83 -9.27 -15.18 3.84
CA LEU A 83 -9.93 -14.83 2.59
C LEU A 83 -9.02 -13.97 1.71
N TRP A 84 -8.74 -14.45 0.51
CA TRP A 84 -7.87 -13.78 -0.45
C TRP A 84 -8.57 -12.65 -1.20
N THR A 85 -8.64 -11.49 -0.58
CA THR A 85 -9.03 -10.21 -1.21
C THR A 85 -7.81 -9.42 -1.71
N LEU A 86 -6.60 -9.81 -1.28
CA LEU A 86 -5.34 -9.34 -1.81
C LEU A 86 -4.89 -10.26 -2.95
N PRO A 87 -4.42 -9.74 -4.12
CA PRO A 87 -3.86 -10.58 -5.17
C PRO A 87 -2.61 -11.33 -4.71
N MET A 88 -2.58 -12.66 -4.86
CA MET A 88 -1.45 -13.49 -4.42
C MET A 88 -0.12 -13.13 -5.09
N PHE A 89 -0.14 -12.64 -6.33
CA PHE A 89 1.08 -12.24 -7.04
C PHE A 89 1.72 -10.96 -6.48
N HIS A 90 0.94 -10.09 -5.82
CA HIS A 90 1.43 -8.82 -5.30
C HIS A 90 2.28 -9.04 -4.06
N CYS A 91 3.61 -8.81 -4.18
CA CYS A 91 4.62 -9.17 -3.19
C CYS A 91 4.43 -10.61 -2.68
N ASN A 92 4.11 -11.53 -3.59
CA ASN A 92 3.70 -12.92 -3.29
C ASN A 92 2.70 -13.00 -2.13
N GLY A 93 1.62 -12.20 -2.25
CA GLY A 93 0.54 -12.15 -1.27
C GLY A 93 0.99 -11.73 0.12
N TRP A 94 2.03 -10.85 0.24
CA TRP A 94 2.60 -10.38 1.50
C TRP A 94 3.10 -11.52 2.40
N CYS A 95 3.61 -12.59 1.80
CA CYS A 95 4.04 -13.81 2.49
C CYS A 95 2.93 -14.62 3.19
N PHE A 96 1.66 -14.24 3.06
CA PHE A 96 0.56 -15.00 3.67
C PHE A 96 0.39 -16.43 3.14
N PRO A 97 0.74 -16.81 1.88
CA PRO A 97 0.71 -18.21 1.50
C PRO A 97 1.53 -19.09 2.44
N TRP A 98 2.71 -18.65 2.83
CA TRP A 98 3.58 -19.36 3.78
C TRP A 98 3.10 -19.23 5.23
N THR A 99 2.63 -18.04 5.64
CA THR A 99 2.07 -17.84 6.99
C THR A 99 0.88 -18.77 7.25
N ILE A 100 -0.08 -18.82 6.32
CA ILE A 100 -1.27 -19.65 6.47
C ILE A 100 -0.91 -21.15 6.46
N ALA A 101 0.04 -21.56 5.60
CA ALA A 101 0.53 -22.93 5.58
C ALA A 101 1.23 -23.32 6.91
N ALA A 102 2.09 -22.46 7.44
CA ALA A 102 2.77 -22.68 8.72
C ALA A 102 1.80 -22.81 9.91
N LEU A 103 0.64 -22.16 9.83
CA LEU A 103 -0.42 -22.21 10.84
C LEU A 103 -1.45 -23.33 10.61
N ALA A 104 -1.26 -24.19 9.59
CA ALA A 104 -2.24 -25.17 9.14
C ALA A 104 -3.63 -24.58 8.88
N GLY A 105 -3.65 -23.37 8.30
CA GLY A 105 -4.86 -22.59 8.03
C GLY A 105 -5.55 -22.96 6.72
N THR A 106 -6.73 -22.38 6.51
CA THR A 106 -7.54 -22.56 5.30
C THR A 106 -7.50 -21.31 4.43
N ASN A 107 -7.23 -21.50 3.14
CA ASN A 107 -7.26 -20.44 2.13
C ASN A 107 -8.59 -20.42 1.39
N ILE A 108 -9.33 -19.32 1.44
CA ILE A 108 -10.55 -19.08 0.67
C ILE A 108 -10.22 -18.11 -0.46
N CYS A 109 -10.23 -18.58 -1.69
CA CYS A 109 -9.90 -17.79 -2.88
C CYS A 109 -11.17 -17.24 -3.54
N ILE A 110 -11.10 -15.97 -3.99
CA ILE A 110 -12.15 -15.36 -4.81
C ILE A 110 -11.55 -14.88 -6.13
N ARG A 111 -12.29 -15.05 -7.22
CA ARG A 111 -11.85 -14.64 -8.56
C ARG A 111 -12.05 -13.14 -8.81
N LYS A 112 -13.18 -12.61 -8.37
CA LYS A 112 -13.54 -11.20 -8.51
C LYS A 112 -13.93 -10.63 -7.16
N ILE A 113 -13.43 -9.44 -6.87
CA ILE A 113 -13.81 -8.68 -5.69
C ILE A 113 -15.27 -8.24 -5.83
N ASN A 114 -16.09 -8.67 -4.88
CA ASN A 114 -17.48 -8.29 -4.75
C ASN A 114 -17.85 -8.29 -3.27
N SER A 115 -18.37 -7.18 -2.76
CA SER A 115 -18.65 -6.97 -1.34
C SER A 115 -19.65 -7.99 -0.80
N LYS A 116 -20.77 -8.23 -1.48
CA LYS A 116 -21.78 -9.23 -1.07
C LYS A 116 -21.16 -10.63 -0.96
N LYS A 117 -20.33 -11.01 -1.95
CA LYS A 117 -19.64 -12.30 -1.94
C LYS A 117 -18.66 -12.43 -0.80
N ILE A 118 -17.91 -11.35 -0.47
CA ILE A 118 -17.01 -11.33 0.68
C ILE A 118 -17.78 -11.61 1.98
N PHE A 119 -18.88 -10.90 2.25
CA PHE A 119 -19.70 -11.14 3.44
C PHE A 119 -20.30 -12.55 3.48
N GLN A 120 -20.76 -13.08 2.33
CA GLN A 120 -21.23 -14.48 2.23
C GLN A 120 -20.14 -15.48 2.61
N LEU A 121 -18.91 -15.29 2.11
CA LEU A 121 -17.79 -16.18 2.39
C LEU A 121 -17.34 -16.06 3.86
N ILE A 122 -17.30 -14.84 4.42
CA ILE A 122 -17.02 -14.62 5.85
C ILE A 122 -18.00 -15.42 6.71
N LYS A 123 -19.31 -15.34 6.43
CA LYS A 123 -20.34 -16.07 7.16
C LYS A 123 -20.20 -17.59 6.97
N LYS A 124 -20.06 -18.04 5.71
CA LYS A 124 -20.04 -19.47 5.36
C LYS A 124 -18.84 -20.20 5.95
N TYR A 125 -17.64 -19.63 5.83
CA TYR A 125 -16.39 -20.28 6.20
C TYR A 125 -15.80 -19.77 7.52
N LYS A 126 -16.50 -18.89 8.24
CA LYS A 126 -16.02 -18.29 9.50
C LYS A 126 -14.63 -17.64 9.30
N VAL A 127 -14.49 -16.88 8.22
CA VAL A 127 -13.22 -16.17 7.91
C VAL A 127 -12.76 -15.37 9.10
N SER A 128 -11.51 -15.56 9.50
CA SER A 128 -10.89 -14.85 10.62
C SER A 128 -10.04 -13.67 10.16
N ASN A 129 -9.40 -13.76 8.99
CA ASN A 129 -8.41 -12.81 8.52
C ASN A 129 -8.56 -12.53 7.03
N LEU A 130 -8.31 -11.30 6.63
CA LEU A 130 -8.15 -10.90 5.23
C LEU A 130 -7.29 -9.64 5.11
N CYS A 131 -6.69 -9.42 3.95
CA CYS A 131 -5.92 -8.22 3.63
C CYS A 131 -6.54 -7.48 2.45
N GLY A 132 -6.36 -6.18 2.41
CA GLY A 132 -6.83 -5.40 1.27
C GLY A 132 -6.38 -3.94 1.32
N THR A 133 -6.68 -3.23 0.23
CA THR A 133 -6.45 -1.79 0.13
C THR A 133 -7.67 -1.01 0.64
N THR A 134 -7.51 0.30 0.80
CA THR A 134 -8.62 1.22 1.12
C THR A 134 -9.82 1.08 0.17
N VAL A 135 -9.59 0.67 -1.08
CA VAL A 135 -10.68 0.40 -2.05
C VAL A 135 -11.58 -0.73 -1.55
N ILE A 136 -10.99 -1.81 -1.04
CA ILE A 136 -11.78 -2.94 -0.48
C ILE A 136 -12.55 -2.47 0.76
N ILE A 137 -11.91 -1.69 1.63
CA ILE A 137 -12.57 -1.14 2.82
C ILE A 137 -13.79 -0.32 2.43
N ASN A 138 -13.67 0.57 1.45
CA ASN A 138 -14.78 1.39 0.98
C ASN A 138 -15.94 0.55 0.40
N LEU A 139 -15.63 -0.48 -0.41
CA LEU A 139 -16.64 -1.40 -0.92
C LEU A 139 -17.40 -2.13 0.20
N LEU A 140 -16.71 -2.53 1.28
CA LEU A 140 -17.34 -3.18 2.42
C LEU A 140 -18.22 -2.19 3.20
N ILE A 141 -17.76 -0.95 3.38
CA ILE A 141 -18.56 0.11 4.03
C ILE A 141 -19.84 0.40 3.26
N GLU A 142 -19.77 0.49 1.93
CA GLU A 142 -20.93 0.75 1.06
C GLU A 142 -21.99 -0.34 1.15
N GLU A 143 -21.60 -1.60 1.36
CA GLU A 143 -22.54 -2.72 1.54
C GLU A 143 -23.32 -2.63 2.87
N GLY A 144 -22.77 -1.97 3.90
CA GLY A 144 -23.47 -1.67 5.14
C GLY A 144 -23.73 -2.87 6.07
N ILE A 145 -23.19 -4.05 5.77
CA ILE A 145 -23.43 -5.28 6.54
C ILE A 145 -22.58 -5.29 7.80
N LYS A 146 -23.20 -5.54 8.95
CA LYS A 146 -22.51 -5.75 10.24
C LYS A 146 -22.21 -7.23 10.46
N LEU A 147 -21.00 -7.51 10.88
CA LEU A 147 -20.55 -8.85 11.26
C LEU A 147 -20.93 -9.16 12.71
N LYS A 148 -21.27 -10.42 12.99
CA LYS A 148 -21.51 -10.91 14.36
C LYS A 148 -20.19 -11.05 15.13
N ASN A 149 -19.14 -11.56 14.49
CA ASN A 149 -17.82 -11.76 15.07
C ASN A 149 -16.84 -10.80 14.40
N LYS A 150 -15.85 -10.33 15.16
CA LYS A 150 -14.77 -9.51 14.60
C LYS A 150 -13.94 -10.31 13.59
N VAL A 151 -13.57 -9.65 12.48
CA VAL A 151 -12.68 -10.16 11.45
C VAL A 151 -11.46 -9.25 11.36
N GLU A 152 -10.28 -9.83 11.43
CA GLU A 152 -9.02 -9.11 11.32
C GLU A 152 -8.79 -8.67 9.86
N PHE A 153 -8.56 -7.40 9.64
CA PHE A 153 -8.32 -6.82 8.32
C PHE A 153 -7.01 -6.03 8.32
N MET A 154 -6.00 -6.57 7.63
CA MET A 154 -4.74 -5.86 7.44
C MET A 154 -4.79 -5.02 6.15
N THR A 155 -4.48 -3.74 6.28
CA THR A 155 -4.44 -2.80 5.14
C THR A 155 -3.05 -2.18 5.01
N GLY A 156 -2.64 -1.95 3.77
CA GLY A 156 -1.39 -1.29 3.43
C GLY A 156 -1.57 -0.27 2.30
N ALA A 157 -0.50 0.34 1.88
CA ALA A 157 -0.43 1.43 0.91
C ALA A 157 -0.80 2.79 1.53
N ALA A 158 -1.72 3.55 0.92
CA ALA A 158 -2.15 4.83 1.50
C ALA A 158 -2.98 4.59 2.78
N PRO A 159 -2.71 5.34 3.87
CA PRO A 159 -3.47 5.20 5.11
C PRO A 159 -4.95 5.54 4.85
N PRO A 160 -5.89 4.69 5.32
CA PRO A 160 -7.30 5.03 5.25
C PRO A 160 -7.59 6.29 6.08
N PRO A 161 -8.45 7.20 5.59
CA PRO A 161 -8.91 8.33 6.40
C PRO A 161 -9.54 7.86 7.70
N SER A 162 -9.41 8.65 8.76
CA SER A 162 -9.95 8.33 10.08
C SER A 162 -11.43 7.98 10.08
N SER A 163 -12.23 8.72 9.29
CA SER A 163 -13.66 8.46 9.13
C SER A 163 -13.97 7.11 8.49
N VAL A 164 -13.09 6.61 7.64
CA VAL A 164 -13.18 5.29 7.01
C VAL A 164 -12.87 4.19 8.03
N LEU A 165 -11.82 4.38 8.84
CA LEU A 165 -11.45 3.44 9.91
C LEU A 165 -12.58 3.29 10.95
N GLU A 166 -13.21 4.39 11.35
CA GLU A 166 -14.33 4.35 12.29
C GLU A 166 -15.56 3.61 11.73
N LYS A 167 -15.88 3.82 10.46
CA LYS A 167 -17.02 3.15 9.80
C LYS A 167 -16.82 1.65 9.68
N ILE A 168 -15.64 1.22 9.25
CA ILE A 168 -15.36 -0.20 9.06
C ILE A 168 -15.26 -0.97 10.41
N ASP A 169 -14.74 -0.33 11.45
CA ASP A 169 -14.73 -0.90 12.81
C ASP A 169 -16.14 -1.15 13.32
N LYS A 170 -17.09 -0.22 13.09
CA LYS A 170 -18.52 -0.39 13.43
C LYS A 170 -19.19 -1.55 12.69
N GLN A 171 -18.64 -1.99 11.55
CA GLN A 171 -19.10 -3.17 10.82
C GLN A 171 -18.51 -4.48 11.35
N GLY A 172 -17.58 -4.42 12.30
CA GLY A 172 -16.96 -5.59 12.93
C GLY A 172 -15.61 -6.00 12.33
N PHE A 173 -14.94 -5.11 11.60
CA PHE A 173 -13.57 -5.35 11.15
C PHE A 173 -12.57 -4.66 12.09
N ASN A 174 -11.56 -5.41 12.53
CA ASN A 174 -10.44 -4.86 13.27
C ASN A 174 -9.31 -4.52 12.29
N ILE A 175 -9.03 -3.23 12.12
CA ILE A 175 -8.07 -2.77 11.11
C ILE A 175 -6.66 -2.68 11.68
N THR A 176 -5.73 -3.38 11.05
CA THR A 176 -4.28 -3.25 11.26
C THR A 176 -3.66 -2.54 10.05
N HIS A 177 -3.10 -1.36 10.26
CA HIS A 177 -2.43 -0.60 9.22
C HIS A 177 -0.96 -0.96 9.14
N THR A 178 -0.45 -1.25 7.94
CA THR A 178 0.94 -1.62 7.68
C THR A 178 1.52 -0.79 6.55
N TYR A 179 2.84 -0.71 6.51
CA TYR A 179 3.58 -0.19 5.38
C TYR A 179 4.63 -1.21 4.93
N GLY A 180 4.80 -1.30 3.63
CA GLY A 180 5.83 -2.12 3.02
C GLY A 180 5.91 -1.90 1.51
N LEU A 181 6.87 -2.57 0.90
CA LEU A 181 7.16 -2.49 -0.53
C LEU A 181 7.49 -3.89 -1.04
N THR A 182 7.48 -4.04 -2.36
CA THR A 182 7.95 -5.28 -2.99
C THR A 182 9.41 -5.57 -2.62
N GLU A 183 10.21 -4.53 -2.51
CA GLU A 183 11.64 -4.57 -2.19
C GLU A 183 11.94 -5.03 -0.75
N VAL A 184 10.93 -5.14 0.11
CA VAL A 184 11.05 -5.70 1.47
C VAL A 184 10.13 -6.91 1.69
N TYR A 185 9.61 -7.45 0.59
CA TYR A 185 8.80 -8.67 0.51
C TYR A 185 7.45 -8.60 1.25
N GLY A 186 6.85 -7.43 1.34
CA GLY A 186 5.55 -7.19 1.97
C GLY A 186 5.62 -6.20 3.11
N PRO A 187 4.90 -6.42 4.23
CA PRO A 187 4.92 -5.53 5.39
C PRO A 187 6.30 -5.40 6.01
N ALA A 188 6.68 -4.17 6.33
CA ALA A 188 7.94 -3.80 7.00
C ALA A 188 7.69 -3.03 8.29
N THR A 189 6.53 -2.40 8.43
CA THR A 189 6.09 -1.74 9.66
C THR A 189 4.63 -2.03 9.94
N VAL A 190 4.21 -1.81 11.17
CA VAL A 190 2.83 -1.95 11.64
C VAL A 190 2.49 -0.80 12.59
N CYS A 191 1.29 -0.26 12.43
CA CYS A 191 0.71 0.64 13.41
C CYS A 191 0.22 -0.17 14.62
N GLU A 192 1.16 -0.50 15.52
CA GLU A 192 0.87 -1.26 16.72
C GLU A 192 -0.05 -0.46 17.64
N TRP A 193 -1.13 -1.11 18.11
CA TRP A 193 -2.11 -0.46 18.97
C TRP A 193 -1.59 -0.35 20.40
N GLN A 194 -1.76 0.83 21.02
CA GLN A 194 -1.41 1.06 22.42
C GLN A 194 -2.68 1.20 23.24
N SER A 195 -2.76 0.49 24.36
CA SER A 195 -3.94 0.51 25.26
C SER A 195 -4.29 1.91 25.74
N ASP A 196 -3.28 2.75 25.98
CA ASP A 196 -3.47 4.13 26.44
C ASP A 196 -4.17 5.03 25.41
N TRP A 197 -4.15 4.65 24.14
CA TRP A 197 -4.87 5.40 23.09
C TRP A 197 -6.37 5.36 23.24
N LEU A 198 -6.91 4.36 23.95
CA LEU A 198 -8.35 4.28 24.25
C LEU A 198 -8.86 5.48 25.05
N LYS A 199 -8.00 6.14 25.83
CA LYS A 199 -8.31 7.33 26.64
C LYS A 199 -8.33 8.63 25.82
N LEU A 200 -7.86 8.59 24.58
CA LEU A 200 -7.74 9.77 23.71
C LEU A 200 -9.07 10.11 23.02
N LYS A 201 -9.19 11.36 22.57
CA LYS A 201 -10.31 11.79 21.73
C LYS A 201 -10.32 11.01 20.41
N LYS A 202 -11.50 10.72 19.87
CA LYS A 202 -11.70 9.90 18.65
C LYS A 202 -10.86 10.38 17.45
N ASN A 203 -10.79 11.70 17.24
CA ASN A 203 -9.96 12.26 16.16
C ASN A 203 -8.47 11.97 16.34
N LYS A 204 -7.96 11.98 17.58
CA LYS A 204 -6.56 11.64 17.87
C LYS A 204 -6.28 10.15 17.70
N ILE A 205 -7.20 9.30 18.15
CA ILE A 205 -7.13 7.85 17.89
C ILE A 205 -7.02 7.57 16.37
N ALA A 206 -7.86 8.23 15.60
CA ALA A 206 -7.91 8.06 14.18
C ALA A 206 -6.63 8.57 13.47
N GLU A 207 -6.06 9.68 13.92
CA GLU A 207 -4.76 10.17 13.47
C GLU A 207 -3.66 9.13 13.75
N LEU A 208 -3.57 8.61 14.97
CA LEU A 208 -2.58 7.61 15.36
C LEU A 208 -2.72 6.31 14.54
N LYS A 209 -3.94 5.83 14.31
CA LYS A 209 -4.22 4.66 13.46
C LYS A 209 -3.80 4.85 12.00
N SER A 210 -3.62 6.08 11.54
CA SER A 210 -3.16 6.36 10.17
C SER A 210 -1.64 6.29 10.02
N TYR A 211 -0.87 6.24 11.12
CA TYR A 211 0.58 6.13 11.05
C TYR A 211 1.01 4.76 10.51
N GLN A 212 2.21 4.70 9.92
CA GLN A 212 2.80 3.45 9.47
C GLN A 212 3.44 2.68 10.63
N GLY A 213 3.60 3.35 11.77
CA GLY A 213 3.92 2.77 13.06
C GLY A 213 5.39 2.38 13.25
N VAL A 214 5.61 1.19 13.79
CA VAL A 214 6.93 0.68 14.19
C VAL A 214 7.39 -0.47 13.30
N LYS A 215 8.66 -0.82 13.36
CA LYS A 215 9.26 -1.86 12.51
C LYS A 215 8.71 -3.26 12.80
N TYR A 216 8.58 -4.07 11.75
CA TYR A 216 8.40 -5.52 11.85
C TYR A 216 9.63 -6.19 12.45
N PRO A 217 9.49 -7.34 13.14
CA PRO A 217 10.64 -8.03 13.76
C PRO A 217 11.77 -8.38 12.80
N GLY A 218 11.48 -8.70 11.53
CA GLY A 218 12.47 -9.01 10.49
C GLY A 218 13.20 -7.80 9.90
N ILE A 219 12.76 -6.58 10.24
CA ILE A 219 13.46 -5.34 9.92
C ILE A 219 14.38 -5.00 11.08
N SER A 220 15.67 -5.03 10.85
CA SER A 220 16.65 -4.74 11.90
C SER A 220 16.60 -3.29 12.33
N GLU A 221 16.58 -2.38 11.35
CA GLU A 221 16.56 -0.94 11.60
C GLU A 221 15.75 -0.19 10.54
N ILE A 222 15.11 0.91 11.00
CA ILE A 222 14.51 1.95 10.17
C ILE A 222 15.17 3.26 10.54
N LYS A 223 15.72 3.98 9.57
CA LYS A 223 16.26 5.33 9.75
C LYS A 223 15.72 6.25 8.69
N LEU A 224 15.53 7.49 9.06
CA LEU A 224 15.12 8.53 8.13
C LEU A 224 16.24 9.57 8.02
N PHE A 225 16.71 9.79 6.79
CA PHE A 225 17.81 10.72 6.54
C PHE A 225 17.32 11.96 5.82
N ASN A 226 17.72 13.12 6.35
CA ASN A 226 17.49 14.39 5.68
C ASN A 226 18.27 14.43 4.35
N LYS A 227 17.57 14.72 3.26
CA LYS A 227 18.15 14.68 1.91
C LYS A 227 19.31 15.68 1.71
N LYS A 228 19.20 16.86 2.34
CA LYS A 228 20.20 17.95 2.20
C LYS A 228 21.43 17.68 3.09
N THR A 229 21.20 17.45 4.38
CA THR A 229 22.28 17.31 5.38
C THR A 229 22.87 15.91 5.45
N LYS A 230 22.19 14.87 4.88
CA LYS A 230 22.54 13.45 4.97
C LYS A 230 22.60 12.90 6.42
N ARG A 231 22.16 13.69 7.40
CA ARG A 231 22.08 13.27 8.81
C ARG A 231 20.74 12.60 9.10
N GLU A 232 20.70 11.74 10.09
CA GLU A 232 19.46 11.18 10.61
C GLU A 232 18.59 12.29 11.20
N ILE A 233 17.28 12.24 10.95
CA ILE A 233 16.33 13.25 11.41
C ILE A 233 16.05 13.10 12.92
N LYS A 234 15.58 14.18 13.52
CA LYS A 234 15.09 14.17 14.91
C LYS A 234 13.71 13.51 15.00
N HIS A 235 13.46 12.75 16.07
CA HIS A 235 12.17 12.14 16.36
C HIS A 235 11.19 13.16 16.98
N ASN A 236 10.78 14.17 16.21
CA ASN A 236 9.94 15.27 16.67
C ASN A 236 8.61 15.40 15.91
N GLY A 237 8.33 14.49 14.95
CA GLY A 237 7.14 14.51 14.11
C GLY A 237 7.10 15.64 13.07
N LYS A 238 8.21 16.38 12.89
CA LYS A 238 8.26 17.56 12.00
C LYS A 238 9.35 17.46 10.95
N GLU A 239 10.55 17.02 11.34
CA GLU A 239 11.69 16.92 10.42
C GLU A 239 11.47 15.79 9.42
N LEU A 240 11.54 16.15 8.12
CA LEU A 240 11.27 15.24 7.01
C LEU A 240 12.55 14.53 6.58
N GLY A 241 12.48 13.19 6.46
CA GLY A 241 13.58 12.36 5.96
C GLY A 241 13.13 11.28 5.00
N GLU A 242 14.05 10.84 4.15
CA GLU A 242 13.87 9.66 3.31
C GLU A 242 13.99 8.40 4.18
N VAL A 243 13.03 7.49 4.02
CA VAL A 243 12.98 6.22 4.76
C VAL A 243 14.02 5.25 4.20
N HIS A 244 14.90 4.77 5.06
CA HIS A 244 15.87 3.73 4.77
C HIS A 244 15.61 2.51 5.66
N LEU A 245 15.68 1.33 5.07
CA LEU A 245 15.41 0.06 5.74
C LEU A 245 16.64 -0.85 5.68
N ARG A 246 16.88 -1.59 6.76
CA ARG A 246 17.88 -2.65 6.84
C ARG A 246 17.30 -3.85 7.56
N GLY A 247 17.48 -5.05 7.02
CA GLY A 247 16.98 -6.25 7.67
C GLY A 247 16.92 -7.46 6.74
N ASN A 248 16.56 -8.60 7.30
CA ASN A 248 16.56 -9.89 6.62
C ASN A 248 15.42 -10.08 5.59
N THR A 249 14.45 -9.17 5.52
CA THR A 249 13.38 -9.22 4.52
C THR A 249 13.64 -8.32 3.32
N VAL A 250 14.74 -7.54 3.33
CA VAL A 250 15.12 -6.67 2.22
C VAL A 250 15.58 -7.51 1.03
N MET A 251 15.15 -7.15 -0.17
CA MET A 251 15.46 -7.85 -1.43
C MET A 251 16.96 -8.03 -1.68
N MET A 252 17.31 -9.01 -2.51
CA MET A 252 18.68 -9.18 -3.02
C MET A 252 19.06 -8.07 -4.01
N GLY A 253 18.10 -7.51 -4.72
CA GLY A 253 18.29 -6.48 -5.73
C GLY A 253 17.27 -6.62 -6.86
N TYR A 254 17.45 -5.81 -7.91
CA TYR A 254 16.65 -5.88 -9.12
C TYR A 254 17.24 -6.87 -10.11
N PHE A 255 16.41 -7.75 -10.65
CA PHE A 255 16.80 -8.80 -11.59
C PHE A 255 17.43 -8.19 -12.86
N ARG A 256 18.66 -8.61 -13.16
CA ARG A 256 19.45 -8.14 -14.32
C ARG A 256 19.60 -6.61 -14.42
N ASP A 257 19.46 -5.90 -13.28
CA ASP A 257 19.61 -4.43 -13.22
C ASP A 257 20.52 -4.03 -12.05
N LYS A 258 21.82 -4.27 -12.24
CA LYS A 258 22.87 -3.93 -11.25
C LYS A 258 22.93 -2.42 -10.98
N VAL A 259 22.68 -1.59 -12.01
CA VAL A 259 22.73 -0.12 -11.89
C VAL A 259 21.60 0.37 -10.97
N ALA A 260 20.37 -0.06 -11.23
CA ALA A 260 19.25 0.30 -10.36
C ALA A 260 19.43 -0.26 -8.94
N SER A 261 19.98 -1.47 -8.78
CA SER A 261 20.27 -2.05 -7.48
C SER A 261 21.28 -1.21 -6.69
N LYS A 262 22.43 -0.86 -7.28
CA LYS A 262 23.45 0.00 -6.67
C LYS A 262 22.90 1.38 -6.28
N LYS A 263 21.95 1.92 -7.06
CA LYS A 263 21.33 3.23 -6.80
C LYS A 263 20.51 3.25 -5.50
N VAL A 264 19.86 2.15 -5.15
CA VAL A 264 18.98 2.06 -3.97
C VAL A 264 19.66 1.48 -2.75
N PHE A 265 20.79 0.79 -2.92
CA PHE A 265 21.58 0.28 -1.80
C PHE A 265 22.78 1.17 -1.53
N LYS A 266 22.92 1.62 -0.28
CA LYS A 266 24.08 2.38 0.22
C LYS A 266 24.44 1.88 1.61
N ASN A 267 25.67 1.39 1.79
CA ASN A 267 26.18 0.90 3.08
C ASN A 267 25.21 -0.08 3.78
N ASN A 268 24.69 -1.05 3.01
CA ASN A 268 23.71 -2.06 3.45
C ASN A 268 22.34 -1.48 3.86
N TRP A 269 22.03 -0.22 3.49
CA TRP A 269 20.73 0.38 3.64
C TRP A 269 20.01 0.42 2.31
N PHE A 270 18.75 0.00 2.32
CA PHE A 270 17.83 0.16 1.19
C PHE A 270 17.09 1.49 1.29
N SER A 271 17.27 2.35 0.31
CA SER A 271 16.57 3.63 0.16
C SER A 271 15.22 3.41 -0.51
N THR A 272 14.13 3.69 0.19
CA THR A 272 12.77 3.39 -0.30
C THR A 272 12.26 4.41 -1.31
N GLY A 273 12.77 5.65 -1.26
CA GLY A 273 12.24 6.80 -1.99
C GLY A 273 10.92 7.34 -1.41
N ASP A 274 10.51 6.86 -0.23
CA ASP A 274 9.38 7.40 0.52
C ASP A 274 9.88 8.38 1.58
N LEU A 275 9.15 9.45 1.82
CA LEU A 275 9.47 10.49 2.81
C LEU A 275 8.54 10.39 4.00
N GLY A 276 9.09 10.57 5.19
CA GLY A 276 8.33 10.51 6.42
C GLY A 276 8.94 11.32 7.55
N VAL A 277 8.29 11.22 8.68
CA VAL A 277 8.74 11.75 9.98
C VAL A 277 8.69 10.64 11.02
N ILE A 278 9.46 10.76 12.10
CA ILE A 278 9.32 9.90 13.28
C ILE A 278 8.81 10.76 14.43
N HIS A 279 7.74 10.34 15.05
CA HIS A 279 7.16 10.98 16.22
C HIS A 279 7.96 10.65 17.49
N LYS A 280 7.77 11.44 18.56
CA LYS A 280 8.48 11.23 19.85
C LYS A 280 8.27 9.83 20.44
N ASN A 281 7.13 9.19 20.15
CA ASN A 281 6.82 7.82 20.57
C ASN A 281 7.42 6.74 19.66
N GLY A 282 8.27 7.08 18.70
CA GLY A 282 8.91 6.16 17.78
C GLY A 282 8.07 5.75 16.56
N TYR A 283 6.82 6.20 16.45
CA TYR A 283 5.96 5.88 15.31
C TYR A 283 6.36 6.67 14.08
N MET A 284 6.54 5.97 12.98
CA MET A 284 6.78 6.57 11.67
C MET A 284 5.46 6.99 11.03
N GLU A 285 5.45 8.15 10.41
CA GLU A 285 4.37 8.63 9.56
C GLU A 285 4.92 9.00 8.18
N LEU A 286 4.42 8.36 7.13
CA LEU A 286 4.77 8.72 5.76
C LEU A 286 4.04 9.99 5.34
N LYS A 287 4.78 10.89 4.72
CA LYS A 287 4.24 12.17 4.23
C LYS A 287 4.03 12.18 2.74
N ASP A 288 4.96 11.60 1.97
CA ASP A 288 4.84 11.49 0.51
C ASP A 288 5.95 10.60 -0.08
N ARG A 289 5.95 10.47 -1.40
CA ARG A 289 7.09 9.97 -2.15
C ARG A 289 8.02 11.08 -2.58
N LEU A 290 9.31 10.83 -2.52
CA LEU A 290 10.34 11.79 -2.91
C LEU A 290 10.10 12.42 -4.29
N LYS A 291 9.57 11.65 -5.24
CA LYS A 291 9.27 12.06 -6.62
C LYS A 291 7.90 12.72 -6.80
N ASP A 292 7.03 12.64 -5.78
CA ASP A 292 5.67 13.17 -5.81
C ASP A 292 5.54 14.46 -4.97
N ILE A 293 6.59 14.81 -4.19
CA ILE A 293 6.72 16.11 -3.54
C ILE A 293 6.67 17.21 -4.61
N ILE A 294 5.90 18.23 -4.35
CA ILE A 294 5.74 19.40 -5.22
C ILE A 294 6.64 20.52 -4.65
N ILE A 295 7.57 21.02 -5.46
CA ILE A 295 8.51 22.07 -5.03
C ILE A 295 8.02 23.41 -5.56
N SER A 296 7.30 24.15 -4.72
CA SER A 296 6.67 25.42 -5.08
C SER A 296 7.37 26.57 -4.38
N GLY A 297 8.03 27.44 -5.13
CA GLY A 297 8.76 28.59 -4.56
C GLY A 297 9.83 28.20 -3.53
N GLY A 298 10.45 27.02 -3.68
CA GLY A 298 11.43 26.48 -2.74
C GLY A 298 10.84 25.69 -1.56
N GLU A 299 9.52 25.70 -1.37
CA GLU A 299 8.81 24.95 -0.33
C GLU A 299 8.44 23.55 -0.79
N ASN A 300 8.62 22.56 0.09
CA ASN A 300 8.21 21.18 -0.14
C ASN A 300 6.75 20.97 0.26
N ILE A 301 5.90 20.67 -0.71
CA ILE A 301 4.47 20.42 -0.50
C ILE A 301 4.19 18.93 -0.68
N SER A 302 3.60 18.31 0.33
CA SER A 302 3.12 16.94 0.23
C SER A 302 1.83 16.88 -0.59
N SER A 303 1.85 16.08 -1.65
CA SER A 303 0.67 15.82 -2.44
C SER A 303 -0.40 15.06 -1.64
N VAL A 304 0.03 14.15 -0.75
CA VAL A 304 -0.84 13.35 0.12
C VAL A 304 -1.55 14.22 1.17
N GLU A 305 -0.90 15.26 1.69
CA GLU A 305 -1.53 16.19 2.63
C GLU A 305 -2.74 16.89 1.99
N ILE A 306 -2.58 17.36 0.76
CA ILE A 306 -3.66 18.01 0.02
C ILE A 306 -4.77 17.01 -0.31
N GLU A 307 -4.41 15.79 -0.76
CA GLU A 307 -5.36 14.72 -1.04
C GLU A 307 -6.22 14.41 0.18
N ASN A 308 -5.62 14.27 1.35
CA ASN A 308 -6.31 13.99 2.60
C ASN A 308 -7.30 15.09 3.00
N ILE A 309 -6.99 16.35 2.71
CA ILE A 309 -7.89 17.47 3.01
C ILE A 309 -9.08 17.47 2.04
N ILE A 310 -8.84 17.37 0.73
CA ILE A 310 -9.90 17.36 -0.26
C ILE A 310 -10.82 16.13 -0.09
N PHE A 311 -10.27 14.98 0.29
CA PHE A 311 -11.03 13.75 0.51
C PHE A 311 -12.03 13.83 1.68
N LYS A 312 -11.89 14.79 2.60
CA LYS A 312 -12.86 15.02 3.68
C LYS A 312 -14.21 15.56 3.17
N MET A 313 -14.25 16.09 1.96
CA MET A 313 -15.49 16.59 1.36
C MET A 313 -16.39 15.41 0.97
N ARG A 314 -17.64 15.41 1.47
CA ARG A 314 -18.61 14.29 1.39
C ARG A 314 -18.85 13.74 -0.02
N ASP A 315 -18.75 14.59 -1.03
CA ASP A 315 -19.06 14.25 -2.42
C ASP A 315 -17.83 13.82 -3.23
N VAL A 316 -16.64 13.92 -2.65
CA VAL A 316 -15.40 13.43 -3.27
C VAL A 316 -15.31 11.93 -3.11
N THR A 317 -15.19 11.20 -4.21
CA THR A 317 -15.03 9.73 -4.24
C THR A 317 -13.59 9.31 -4.39
N ASP A 318 -12.77 10.14 -5.06
CA ASP A 318 -11.35 9.91 -5.24
C ASP A 318 -10.63 11.23 -5.51
N VAL A 319 -9.34 11.30 -5.14
CA VAL A 319 -8.51 12.48 -5.36
C VAL A 319 -7.04 12.08 -5.56
N ALA A 320 -6.37 12.79 -6.46
CA ALA A 320 -4.94 12.68 -6.63
C ALA A 320 -4.34 14.05 -6.92
N VAL A 321 -3.24 14.38 -6.27
CA VAL A 321 -2.54 15.65 -6.46
C VAL A 321 -1.17 15.40 -7.04
N VAL A 322 -0.81 16.21 -8.03
CA VAL A 322 0.48 16.11 -8.73
C VAL A 322 1.08 17.50 -8.94
N ALA A 323 2.39 17.55 -9.14
CA ALA A 323 3.07 18.75 -9.58
C ALA A 323 2.64 19.13 -11.01
N LYS A 324 2.31 20.40 -11.22
CA LYS A 324 2.17 21.06 -12.52
C LYS A 324 3.26 22.12 -12.62
N LYS A 325 3.93 22.21 -13.76
CA LYS A 325 4.90 23.26 -14.04
C LYS A 325 4.26 24.64 -13.97
N ASP A 326 4.97 25.60 -13.39
CA ASP A 326 4.55 26.98 -13.22
C ASP A 326 5.76 27.90 -13.38
N ASP A 327 5.63 28.93 -14.23
CA ASP A 327 6.75 29.81 -14.60
C ASP A 327 7.24 30.64 -13.42
N LYS A 328 6.34 30.98 -12.48
CA LYS A 328 6.66 31.79 -11.31
C LYS A 328 7.19 30.99 -10.13
N TRP A 329 6.59 29.81 -9.87
CA TRP A 329 6.84 29.05 -8.66
C TRP A 329 7.65 27.77 -8.90
N GLY A 330 8.03 27.48 -10.16
CA GLY A 330 8.65 26.23 -10.60
C GLY A 330 7.61 25.11 -10.72
N GLU A 331 6.97 24.75 -9.61
CA GLU A 331 5.86 23.82 -9.59
C GLU A 331 4.72 24.35 -8.71
N VAL A 332 3.48 23.91 -9.03
CA VAL A 332 2.29 24.19 -8.23
C VAL A 332 1.43 22.92 -8.11
N PRO A 333 0.65 22.78 -7.02
CA PRO A 333 -0.27 21.66 -6.88
C PRO A 333 -1.40 21.72 -7.92
N CYS A 334 -1.63 20.59 -8.61
CA CYS A 334 -2.77 20.32 -9.48
C CYS A 334 -3.56 19.11 -8.94
N ALA A 335 -4.83 19.31 -8.63
CA ALA A 335 -5.69 18.26 -8.06
C ALA A 335 -6.59 17.66 -9.12
N PHE A 336 -6.57 16.33 -9.24
CA PHE A 336 -7.56 15.55 -9.98
C PHE A 336 -8.60 15.05 -8.99
N VAL A 337 -9.89 15.30 -9.26
CA VAL A 337 -10.97 15.01 -8.32
C VAL A 337 -12.08 14.24 -9.00
N ALA A 338 -12.43 13.08 -8.47
CA ALA A 338 -13.60 12.33 -8.87
C ALA A 338 -14.75 12.59 -7.88
N LEU A 339 -15.94 12.87 -8.41
CA LEU A 339 -17.10 13.22 -7.61
C LEU A 339 -18.19 12.13 -7.71
N LYS A 340 -19.08 12.11 -6.73
CA LYS A 340 -20.32 11.33 -6.80
C LYS A 340 -21.19 11.80 -7.94
N LYS A 341 -22.01 10.89 -8.48
CA LYS A 341 -23.07 11.25 -9.43
C LYS A 341 -23.95 12.37 -8.82
N ASN A 342 -24.27 13.38 -9.62
CA ASN A 342 -25.09 14.52 -9.22
C ASN A 342 -24.50 15.43 -8.12
N SER A 343 -23.19 15.39 -7.89
CA SER A 343 -22.51 16.34 -7.00
C SER A 343 -22.57 17.77 -7.55
N LYS A 344 -22.86 18.73 -6.68
CA LYS A 344 -22.83 20.18 -6.96
C LYS A 344 -21.48 20.83 -6.58
N LEU A 345 -20.45 20.03 -6.30
CA LEU A 345 -19.11 20.56 -6.05
C LEU A 345 -18.50 21.08 -7.36
N ASN A 346 -17.86 22.23 -7.26
CA ASN A 346 -17.10 22.85 -8.34
C ASN A 346 -15.73 23.29 -7.85
N GLN A 347 -14.90 23.79 -8.74
CA GLN A 347 -13.55 24.23 -8.42
C GLN A 347 -13.54 25.28 -7.30
N VAL A 348 -14.42 26.26 -7.32
CA VAL A 348 -14.47 27.34 -6.32
C VAL A 348 -14.71 26.76 -4.92
N LYS A 349 -15.73 25.91 -4.75
CA LYS A 349 -16.04 25.29 -3.45
C LYS A 349 -14.89 24.45 -2.90
N ILE A 350 -14.16 23.73 -3.76
CA ILE A 350 -13.01 22.92 -3.34
C ILE A 350 -11.85 23.83 -2.92
N ILE A 351 -11.57 24.88 -3.69
CA ILE A 351 -10.52 25.85 -3.35
C ILE A 351 -10.84 26.56 -2.04
N ASP A 352 -12.09 26.98 -1.83
CA ASP A 352 -12.50 27.64 -0.60
C ASP A 352 -12.43 26.71 0.62
N PHE A 353 -12.74 25.45 0.43
CA PHE A 353 -12.51 24.45 1.47
C PHE A 353 -11.03 24.28 1.79
N CYS A 354 -10.16 24.24 0.76
CA CYS A 354 -8.72 24.21 0.95
C CYS A 354 -8.18 25.44 1.68
N LYS A 355 -8.65 26.65 1.35
CA LYS A 355 -8.24 27.89 2.03
C LYS A 355 -8.50 27.88 3.54
N LYS A 356 -9.58 27.23 3.97
CA LYS A 356 -9.95 27.10 5.38
C LYS A 356 -9.14 26.03 6.13
N ASN A 357 -8.52 25.08 5.42
CA ASN A 357 -7.93 23.89 6.03
C ASN A 357 -6.43 23.70 5.78
N MET A 358 -5.79 24.57 4.98
CA MET A 358 -4.35 24.48 4.71
C MET A 358 -3.72 25.86 4.43
N ALA A 359 -2.39 25.91 4.50
CA ALA A 359 -1.64 27.13 4.20
C ALA A 359 -1.80 27.53 2.72
N LYS A 360 -1.78 28.85 2.43
CA LYS A 360 -2.05 29.42 1.10
C LYS A 360 -1.20 28.82 -0.03
N PHE A 361 0.08 28.56 0.22
CA PHE A 361 1.01 28.04 -0.78
C PHE A 361 0.74 26.57 -1.16
N LYS A 362 -0.01 25.81 -0.33
CA LYS A 362 -0.41 24.42 -0.58
C LYS A 362 -1.69 24.29 -1.39
N ILE A 363 -2.45 25.37 -1.57
CA ILE A 363 -3.75 25.34 -2.25
C ILE A 363 -3.55 24.99 -3.73
N PRO A 364 -4.28 24.00 -4.27
CA PRO A 364 -4.19 23.66 -5.69
C PRO A 364 -4.50 24.88 -6.58
N LYS A 365 -3.63 25.13 -7.55
CA LYS A 365 -3.85 26.19 -8.54
C LYS A 365 -4.78 25.75 -9.67
N LYS A 366 -4.87 24.44 -9.90
CA LYS A 366 -5.74 23.83 -10.90
C LYS A 366 -6.47 22.64 -10.31
N ILE A 367 -7.76 22.52 -10.63
CA ILE A 367 -8.57 21.34 -10.32
C ILE A 367 -9.11 20.76 -11.64
N ILE A 368 -8.90 19.47 -11.84
CA ILE A 368 -9.36 18.73 -13.01
C ILE A 368 -10.33 17.67 -12.51
N PHE A 369 -11.57 17.73 -12.99
CA PHE A 369 -12.59 16.76 -12.65
C PHE A 369 -12.56 15.57 -13.60
N GLY A 370 -12.74 14.36 -13.06
CA GLY A 370 -12.81 13.14 -13.85
C GLY A 370 -12.40 11.89 -13.11
N LYS A 371 -12.46 10.76 -13.82
CA LYS A 371 -12.03 9.46 -13.27
C LYS A 371 -10.53 9.41 -13.13
N ILE A 372 -10.05 8.93 -11.99
CA ILE A 372 -8.63 8.75 -11.71
C ILE A 372 -8.22 7.31 -12.05
N ASN A 373 -7.27 7.17 -12.99
CA ASN A 373 -6.77 5.86 -13.42
C ASN A 373 -5.90 5.22 -12.35
N LYS A 374 -6.22 3.97 -12.02
CA LYS A 374 -5.48 3.15 -11.06
C LYS A 374 -4.97 1.87 -11.71
N THR A 375 -3.91 1.31 -11.15
CA THR A 375 -3.44 -0.03 -11.49
C THR A 375 -4.44 -1.09 -11.05
N SER A 376 -4.25 -2.34 -11.47
CA SER A 376 -5.03 -3.50 -11.00
C SER A 376 -4.98 -3.69 -9.47
N THR A 377 -3.95 -3.17 -8.82
CA THR A 377 -3.79 -3.18 -7.35
C THR A 377 -4.37 -1.94 -6.67
N GLY A 378 -5.06 -1.05 -7.40
CA GLY A 378 -5.71 0.15 -6.87
C GLY A 378 -4.79 1.36 -6.68
N LYS A 379 -3.53 1.30 -7.14
CA LYS A 379 -2.57 2.39 -6.99
C LYS A 379 -2.74 3.45 -8.08
N THR A 380 -2.85 4.72 -7.68
CA THR A 380 -2.96 5.86 -8.60
C THR A 380 -1.69 6.01 -9.45
N GLN A 381 -1.87 6.19 -10.76
CA GLN A 381 -0.78 6.38 -11.72
C GLN A 381 -0.42 7.87 -11.87
N LYS A 382 0.16 8.47 -10.81
CA LYS A 382 0.49 9.91 -10.77
C LYS A 382 1.33 10.40 -11.95
N TYR A 383 2.18 9.54 -12.53
CA TYR A 383 3.00 9.93 -13.69
C TYR A 383 2.15 10.26 -14.94
N LEU A 384 1.00 9.58 -15.14
CA LEU A 384 0.06 9.92 -16.21
C LEU A 384 -0.65 11.23 -15.90
N LEU A 385 -1.07 11.43 -14.65
CA LEU A 385 -1.73 12.64 -14.22
C LEU A 385 -0.81 13.86 -14.38
N ARG A 386 0.49 13.72 -14.09
CA ARG A 386 1.48 14.80 -14.33
C ARG A 386 1.57 15.17 -15.81
N LYS A 387 1.52 14.20 -16.72
CA LYS A 387 1.49 14.50 -18.16
C LYS A 387 0.26 15.32 -18.53
N ILE A 388 -0.91 14.91 -18.07
CA ILE A 388 -2.18 15.62 -18.31
C ILE A 388 -2.12 17.03 -17.70
N ALA A 389 -1.69 17.18 -16.44
CA ALA A 389 -1.58 18.46 -15.76
C ALA A 389 -0.71 19.49 -16.52
N ASN A 390 0.39 19.02 -17.14
CA ASN A 390 1.31 19.88 -17.91
C ASN A 390 0.84 20.16 -19.34
N GLN A 391 -0.12 19.39 -19.86
CA GLN A 391 -0.75 19.65 -21.19
C GLN A 391 -1.98 20.56 -21.09
N THR A 392 -2.57 20.67 -19.89
CA THR A 392 -3.77 21.49 -19.66
C THR A 392 -3.35 22.91 -19.30
N LYS A 393 -3.71 23.91 -20.15
CA LYS A 393 -3.52 25.34 -19.86
C LYS A 393 -4.21 25.79 -18.58
#